data_aba1a807a7082b100e3658e0d07a2357
#
_entry.id   aba1a807a7082b100e3658e0d07a2357
#
_cell.length_a   1.000
_cell.length_b   1.000
_cell.length_c   1.000
_cell.angle_alpha   90.00
_cell.angle_beta   90.00
_cell.angle_gamma   90.00
#
_symmetry.space_group_name_H-M   'P 1'
#
loop_
_entity.id
_entity.type
_entity.pdbx_description
1 polymer ?
#
loop_
_entity_poly.entity_id
_entity_poly.type
_entity_poly.pdbx_seq_one_letter_code
_entity_poly.pdbx_strand_id
1 'polypeptide(L)'
;MAKLFRRVSVTALGVAAFALYAPAAEAVCQLIKATHSALSQVEAAQMSRALALSSANDLKLAKGWGYVSLTAHKVKGDPFWKMVRPDGVPQDAQLKPDIVTPRFYTTCFTGVVVPYVCTTGSNVCGQ
;
A
#
# COMPACT_ATOMS: atom_id res chain seq x y z
N MET A 1 70.93 4.67 -21.20
CA MET A 1 69.92 3.70 -21.55
C MET A 1 69.17 3.24 -20.33
N ALA A 2 68.41 4.08 -19.78
CA ALA A 2 67.48 3.71 -18.70
C ALA A 2 66.35 4.72 -18.65
N LYS A 3 65.52 4.67 -19.68
CA LYS A 3 64.30 5.45 -19.74
C LYS A 3 63.21 4.63 -20.34
N LEU A 4 62.70 3.73 -19.58
CA LEU A 4 61.49 3.01 -19.99
C LEU A 4 60.94 2.22 -18.81
N PHE A 5 60.44 2.90 -17.80
CA PHE A 5 59.49 2.29 -16.87
C PHE A 5 58.82 3.37 -16.02
N ARG A 6 57.97 4.12 -16.68
CA ARG A 6 56.98 4.93 -15.97
C ARG A 6 55.71 5.03 -16.78
N ARG A 7 55.08 3.93 -16.94
CA ARG A 7 53.68 3.89 -17.38
C ARG A 7 53.05 2.64 -16.87
N VAL A 8 52.63 2.64 -15.69
CA VAL A 8 51.51 1.79 -15.24
C VAL A 8 51.06 2.34 -13.91
N SER A 9 49.82 2.59 -13.81
CA SER A 9 49.06 2.72 -12.58
C SER A 9 48.29 4.03 -12.43
N VAL A 10 47.42 4.29 -13.37
CA VAL A 10 46.36 5.28 -13.12
C VAL A 10 44.97 4.76 -13.50
N THR A 11 44.86 3.56 -13.99
CA THR A 11 43.58 3.04 -14.49
C THR A 11 42.83 2.13 -13.56
N ALA A 12 43.38 1.79 -12.40
CA ALA A 12 42.72 0.86 -11.49
C ALA A 12 41.84 1.53 -10.39
N LEU A 13 41.95 2.84 -10.18
CA LEU A 13 41.22 3.56 -9.16
C LEU A 13 39.87 4.12 -9.61
N GLY A 14 39.58 4.12 -10.90
CA GLY A 14 38.35 4.69 -11.43
C GLY A 14 37.14 3.74 -11.36
N VAL A 15 37.36 2.42 -11.29
CA VAL A 15 36.28 1.45 -11.36
C VAL A 15 35.68 1.13 -9.99
N ALA A 16 36.46 1.27 -8.94
CA ALA A 16 35.99 1.00 -7.58
C ALA A 16 35.07 2.13 -7.03
N ALA A 17 35.18 3.35 -7.55
CA ALA A 17 34.37 4.47 -7.10
C ALA A 17 32.91 4.43 -7.60
N PHE A 18 32.66 3.78 -8.73
CA PHE A 18 31.29 3.66 -9.27
C PHE A 18 30.42 2.66 -8.51
N ALA A 19 31.01 1.66 -7.87
CA ALA A 19 30.27 0.68 -7.10
C ALA A 19 29.73 1.23 -5.79
N LEU A 20 30.26 2.36 -5.29
CA LEU A 20 29.83 3.01 -4.03
C LEU A 20 28.66 3.99 -4.23
N TYR A 21 28.31 4.30 -5.47
CA TYR A 21 27.24 5.23 -5.81
C TYR A 21 26.03 4.55 -6.46
N ALA A 22 25.87 3.24 -6.29
CA ALA A 22 24.61 2.59 -6.65
C ALA A 22 23.50 3.22 -5.81
N PRO A 23 22.47 3.87 -6.41
CA PRO A 23 21.38 4.43 -5.63
C PRO A 23 20.75 3.29 -4.84
N ALA A 24 20.57 3.52 -3.52
CA ALA A 24 19.74 2.64 -2.71
C ALA A 24 18.38 2.52 -3.41
N ALA A 25 17.86 1.30 -3.57
CA ALA A 25 16.54 1.10 -4.13
C ALA A 25 15.53 1.89 -3.30
N GLU A 26 14.93 2.91 -3.89
CA GLU A 26 13.91 3.70 -3.23
C GLU A 26 12.68 2.84 -3.03
N ALA A 27 12.07 2.94 -1.84
CA ALA A 27 10.79 2.29 -1.57
C ALA A 27 9.72 2.91 -2.47
N VAL A 28 8.99 2.07 -3.17
CA VAL A 28 7.85 2.48 -3.99
C VAL A 28 6.58 2.20 -3.21
N CYS A 29 5.71 3.18 -3.10
CA CYS A 29 4.47 3.07 -2.35
C CYS A 29 3.26 3.12 -3.27
N GLN A 30 2.26 2.32 -2.95
CA GLN A 30 0.97 2.29 -3.65
C GLN A 30 -0.17 2.18 -2.65
N LEU A 31 -1.20 2.99 -2.84
CA LEU A 31 -2.41 2.92 -2.03
C LEU A 31 -3.28 1.76 -2.50
N ILE A 32 -3.72 0.94 -1.57
CA ILE A 32 -4.68 -0.14 -1.84
C ILE A 32 -5.96 0.08 -1.04
N LYS A 33 -7.05 -0.42 -1.56
CA LYS A 33 -8.33 -0.46 -0.86
C LYS A 33 -9.07 -1.75 -1.17
N ALA A 34 -9.86 -2.21 -0.20
CA ALA A 34 -10.76 -3.34 -0.37
C ALA A 34 -12.07 -3.08 0.36
N THR A 35 -13.18 -3.48 -0.23
CA THR A 35 -14.51 -3.31 0.32
C THR A 35 -15.19 -4.67 0.46
N HIS A 36 -15.84 -4.90 1.58
CA HIS A 36 -16.64 -6.10 1.81
C HIS A 36 -17.89 -5.78 2.62
N SER A 37 -18.97 -6.48 2.34
CA SER A 37 -20.23 -6.37 3.08
C SER A 37 -20.52 -7.67 3.82
N ALA A 38 -21.10 -7.56 5.02
CA ALA A 38 -21.48 -8.70 5.85
C ALA A 38 -22.63 -8.33 6.77
N LEU A 39 -23.18 -9.32 7.45
CA LEU A 39 -24.30 -9.13 8.39
C LEU A 39 -23.88 -8.44 9.70
N SER A 40 -22.60 -8.39 10.00
CA SER A 40 -22.07 -7.68 11.16
C SER A 40 -20.89 -6.78 10.75
N GLN A 41 -20.67 -5.72 11.54
CA GLN A 41 -19.54 -4.81 11.32
C GLN A 41 -18.20 -5.51 11.49
N VAL A 42 -18.09 -6.37 12.50
CA VAL A 42 -16.84 -7.10 12.79
C VAL A 42 -16.47 -8.01 11.62
N GLU A 43 -17.43 -8.75 11.09
CA GLU A 43 -17.21 -9.63 9.95
C GLU A 43 -16.85 -8.84 8.69
N ALA A 44 -17.60 -7.79 8.36
CA ALA A 44 -17.31 -6.93 7.22
C ALA A 44 -15.90 -6.29 7.32
N ALA A 45 -15.51 -5.84 8.50
CA ALA A 45 -14.20 -5.26 8.75
C ALA A 45 -13.08 -6.31 8.61
N GLN A 46 -13.27 -7.49 9.17
CA GLN A 46 -12.28 -8.58 9.05
C GLN A 46 -12.09 -9.02 7.60
N MET A 47 -13.17 -9.18 6.86
CA MET A 47 -13.12 -9.60 5.46
C MET A 47 -12.51 -8.52 4.57
N SER A 48 -12.83 -7.25 4.79
CA SER A 48 -12.21 -6.16 4.02
C SER A 48 -10.70 -6.06 4.28
N ARG A 49 -10.26 -6.29 5.52
CA ARG A 49 -8.83 -6.34 5.86
C ARG A 49 -8.13 -7.54 5.24
N ALA A 50 -8.75 -8.71 5.24
CA ALA A 50 -8.21 -9.90 4.60
C ALA A 50 -8.04 -9.69 3.09
N LEU A 51 -9.01 -9.07 2.43
CA LEU A 51 -8.91 -8.71 1.00
C LEU A 51 -7.81 -7.68 0.75
N ALA A 52 -7.67 -6.67 1.61
CA ALA A 52 -6.59 -5.68 1.50
C ALA A 52 -5.22 -6.34 1.66
N LEU A 53 -5.06 -7.25 2.60
CA LEU A 53 -3.82 -8.01 2.78
C LEU A 53 -3.51 -8.89 1.57
N SER A 54 -4.51 -9.56 1.01
CA SER A 54 -4.37 -10.33 -0.22
C SER A 54 -3.91 -9.45 -1.38
N SER A 55 -4.51 -8.27 -1.53
CA SER A 55 -4.11 -7.29 -2.56
C SER A 55 -2.66 -6.82 -2.37
N ALA A 56 -2.23 -6.61 -1.14
CA ALA A 56 -0.84 -6.25 -0.84
C ALA A 56 0.14 -7.36 -1.22
N ASN A 57 -0.21 -8.62 -0.94
CA ASN A 57 0.60 -9.78 -1.33
C ASN A 57 0.65 -9.95 -2.85
N ASP A 58 -0.46 -9.76 -3.55
CA ASP A 58 -0.50 -9.82 -5.01
C ASP A 58 0.36 -8.71 -5.63
N LEU A 59 0.32 -7.52 -5.06
CA LEU A 59 1.16 -6.40 -5.49
C LEU A 59 2.64 -6.69 -5.25
N LYS A 60 2.99 -7.26 -4.11
CA LYS A 60 4.35 -7.71 -3.81
C LYS A 60 4.88 -8.68 -4.87
N LEU A 61 4.08 -9.67 -5.23
CA LEU A 61 4.44 -10.66 -6.25
C LEU A 61 4.55 -10.02 -7.64
N ALA A 62 3.59 -9.19 -8.02
CA ALA A 62 3.57 -8.51 -9.32
C ALA A 62 4.75 -7.56 -9.51
N LYS A 63 5.20 -6.91 -8.46
CA LYS A 63 6.34 -5.96 -8.47
C LYS A 63 7.69 -6.63 -8.22
N GLY A 64 7.70 -7.90 -7.82
CA GLY A 64 8.94 -8.60 -7.48
C GLY A 64 9.61 -8.07 -6.21
N TRP A 65 8.85 -7.49 -5.30
CA TRP A 65 9.37 -6.98 -4.05
C TRP A 65 9.76 -8.10 -3.08
N GLY A 66 10.91 -7.98 -2.45
CA GLY A 66 11.34 -8.91 -1.40
C GLY A 66 10.68 -8.61 -0.05
N TYR A 67 10.29 -7.36 0.18
CA TYR A 67 9.70 -6.89 1.42
C TYR A 67 8.61 -5.86 1.15
N VAL A 68 7.54 -5.88 1.93
CA VAL A 68 6.49 -4.85 1.94
C VAL A 68 6.19 -4.40 3.35
N SER A 69 5.93 -3.10 3.50
CA SER A 69 5.38 -2.52 4.70
C SER A 69 4.00 -1.94 4.42
N LEU A 70 3.09 -2.07 5.39
CA LEU A 70 1.75 -1.54 5.30
C LEU A 70 1.56 -0.48 6.38
N THR A 71 0.97 0.65 5.98
CA THR A 71 0.63 1.74 6.88
C THR A 71 -0.83 2.11 6.67
N ALA A 72 -1.57 2.27 7.75
CA ALA A 72 -2.97 2.64 7.70
C ALA A 72 -3.17 3.94 6.92
N HIS A 73 -4.08 3.93 5.97
CA HIS A 73 -4.43 5.10 5.18
C HIS A 73 -5.93 5.13 4.90
N LYS A 74 -6.57 6.23 5.26
CA LYS A 74 -8.00 6.41 5.01
C LYS A 74 -8.26 6.54 3.51
N VAL A 75 -9.17 5.73 2.99
CA VAL A 75 -9.61 5.76 1.60
C VAL A 75 -11.10 6.02 1.51
N LYS A 76 -11.55 6.61 0.41
CA LYS A 76 -12.96 6.71 0.12
C LYS A 76 -13.51 5.35 -0.28
N GLY A 77 -14.68 4.99 0.25
CA GLY A 77 -15.42 3.80 -0.19
C GLY A 77 -15.84 3.93 -1.65
N ASP A 78 -16.03 2.79 -2.31
CA ASP A 78 -16.60 2.78 -3.66
C ASP A 78 -18.07 3.19 -3.60
N PRO A 79 -18.50 4.15 -4.44
CA PRO A 79 -19.90 4.55 -4.47
C PRO A 79 -20.74 3.45 -5.12
N PHE A 80 -21.46 2.69 -4.32
CA PHE A 80 -22.47 1.76 -4.82
C PHE A 80 -23.77 2.44 -5.26
N TRP A 81 -23.92 3.74 -4.94
CA TRP A 81 -25.17 4.48 -5.07
C TRP A 81 -24.95 5.76 -5.87
N LYS A 82 -25.98 6.18 -6.60
CA LYS A 82 -25.92 7.39 -7.42
C LYS A 82 -25.76 8.68 -6.60
N MET A 83 -26.11 8.65 -5.33
CA MET A 83 -26.01 9.80 -4.42
C MET A 83 -25.16 9.41 -3.23
N VAL A 84 -23.93 9.88 -3.23
CA VAL A 84 -22.98 9.68 -2.15
C VAL A 84 -22.54 11.01 -1.58
N ARG A 85 -22.19 11.00 -0.30
CA ARG A 85 -21.53 12.15 0.34
C ARG A 85 -20.08 12.27 -0.15
N PRO A 86 -19.41 13.44 0.09
CA PRO A 86 -18.01 13.61 -0.30
C PRO A 86 -17.05 12.56 0.27
N ASP A 87 -17.41 11.90 1.38
CA ASP A 87 -16.63 10.81 1.97
C ASP A 87 -16.83 9.44 1.29
N GLY A 88 -17.69 9.37 0.26
CA GLY A 88 -17.99 8.13 -0.46
C GLY A 88 -19.07 7.26 0.20
N VAL A 89 -19.74 7.74 1.23
CA VAL A 89 -20.80 7.04 1.95
C VAL A 89 -22.17 7.46 1.38
N PRO A 90 -23.14 6.53 1.20
CA PRO A 90 -24.50 6.88 0.80
C PRO A 90 -25.15 7.86 1.80
N GLN A 91 -25.97 8.78 1.29
CA GLN A 91 -26.56 9.86 2.13
C GLN A 91 -27.47 9.35 3.25
N ASP A 92 -28.14 8.22 3.03
CA ASP A 92 -29.05 7.58 3.98
C ASP A 92 -28.35 6.58 4.89
N ALA A 93 -27.06 6.34 4.68
CA ALA A 93 -26.30 5.40 5.47
C ALA A 93 -25.86 6.01 6.81
N GLN A 94 -25.80 5.16 7.82
CA GLN A 94 -25.24 5.50 9.12
C GLN A 94 -23.76 5.10 9.17
N LEU A 95 -22.90 6.08 9.47
CA LEU A 95 -21.49 5.82 9.73
C LEU A 95 -21.32 5.11 11.06
N LYS A 96 -20.43 4.14 11.07
CA LYS A 96 -19.96 3.45 12.26
C LYS A 96 -18.58 3.99 12.65
N PRO A 97 -18.15 3.82 13.91
CA PRO A 97 -16.81 4.22 14.32
C PRO A 97 -15.73 3.58 13.44
N ASP A 98 -14.74 4.35 13.07
CA ASP A 98 -13.60 3.86 12.30
C ASP A 98 -12.77 2.87 13.12
N ILE A 99 -12.24 1.85 12.45
CA ILE A 99 -11.37 0.87 13.05
C ILE A 99 -9.97 1.09 12.49
N VAL A 100 -9.07 1.58 13.32
CA VAL A 100 -7.70 1.92 12.91
C VAL A 100 -6.72 1.00 13.61
N THR A 101 -5.89 0.35 12.82
CA THR A 101 -4.72 -0.40 13.26
C THR A 101 -3.48 0.22 12.64
N PRO A 102 -2.25 -0.12 13.08
CA PRO A 102 -1.05 0.44 12.45
C PRO A 102 -0.95 0.16 10.94
N ARG A 103 -1.55 -0.92 10.47
CA ARG A 103 -1.45 -1.39 9.08
C ARG A 103 -2.66 -1.04 8.23
N PHE A 104 -3.84 -0.88 8.82
CA PHE A 104 -5.10 -0.71 8.09
C PHE A 104 -5.99 0.36 8.69
N TYR A 105 -6.63 1.12 7.84
CA TYR A 105 -7.68 2.06 8.20
C TYR A 105 -9.00 1.56 7.63
N THR A 106 -9.95 1.21 8.49
CA THR A 106 -11.24 0.65 8.08
C THR A 106 -12.37 1.61 8.43
N THR A 107 -13.14 2.00 7.42
CA THR A 107 -14.36 2.79 7.56
C THR A 107 -15.55 1.89 7.27
N CYS A 108 -16.58 1.97 8.11
CA CYS A 108 -17.77 1.15 7.97
C CYS A 108 -19.04 2.01 7.99
N PHE A 109 -20.04 1.55 7.29
CA PHE A 109 -21.38 2.11 7.37
C PHE A 109 -22.43 1.01 7.30
N THR A 110 -23.67 1.31 7.71
CA THR A 110 -24.83 0.46 7.51
C THR A 110 -25.95 1.28 6.90
N GLY A 111 -26.72 0.69 6.00
CA GLY A 111 -27.90 1.31 5.39
C GLY A 111 -29.17 0.58 5.80
N VAL A 112 -30.32 1.11 5.35
CA VAL A 112 -31.64 0.53 5.66
C VAL A 112 -31.82 -0.84 5.01
N VAL A 113 -31.24 -1.05 3.83
CA VAL A 113 -31.40 -2.28 3.02
C VAL A 113 -30.09 -3.05 2.92
N VAL A 114 -28.98 -2.38 3.13
CA VAL A 114 -27.64 -2.98 2.99
C VAL A 114 -27.13 -3.34 4.38
N PRO A 115 -26.59 -4.54 4.57
CA PRO A 115 -25.89 -4.88 5.81
C PRO A 115 -24.68 -3.95 6.02
N TYR A 116 -23.82 -4.28 6.91
CA TYR A 116 -22.61 -3.51 7.14
C TYR A 116 -21.68 -3.59 5.94
N VAL A 117 -21.17 -2.44 5.52
CA VAL A 117 -20.16 -2.34 4.44
C VAL A 117 -18.93 -1.68 5.01
N CYS A 118 -17.80 -2.33 4.90
CA CYS A 118 -16.52 -1.81 5.38
C CYS A 118 -15.53 -1.69 4.23
N THR A 119 -14.80 -0.58 4.21
CA THR A 119 -13.70 -0.33 3.27
C THR A 119 -12.41 -0.14 4.04
N THR A 120 -11.43 -0.94 3.71
CA THR A 120 -10.11 -0.90 4.33
C THR A 120 -9.10 -0.32 3.35
N GLY A 121 -8.32 0.65 3.82
CA GLY A 121 -7.24 1.27 3.08
C GLY A 121 -5.89 1.06 3.74
N SER A 122 -4.87 0.95 2.93
CA SER A 122 -3.48 0.87 3.37
C SER A 122 -2.55 1.42 2.31
N ASN A 123 -1.48 2.05 2.75
CA ASN A 123 -0.38 2.42 1.89
C ASN A 123 0.67 1.29 1.94
N VAL A 124 0.91 0.66 0.80
CA VAL A 124 1.83 -0.47 0.67
C VAL A 124 3.11 0.02 0.04
N CYS A 125 4.20 -0.06 0.78
CA CYS A 125 5.53 0.32 0.32
C CYS A 125 6.39 -0.93 0.20
N GLY A 126 7.08 -1.09 -0.93
CA GLY A 126 7.90 -2.26 -1.21
C GLY A 126 9.28 -1.91 -1.75
N GLN A 127 10.17 -2.86 -1.58
CA GLN A 127 11.53 -2.81 -2.12
C GLN A 127 11.87 -4.11 -2.82
#